data_dd2cce8d0535514db621603c760bf356
#
_entry.id   dd2cce8d0535514db621603c760bf356
#
_cell.length_a   1.000
_cell.length_b   1.000
_cell.length_c   1.000
_cell.angle_alpha   90.00
_cell.angle_beta   90.00
_cell.angle_gamma   90.00
#
_symmetry.space_group_name_H-M   'P 1'
#
loop_
_entity.id
_entity.type
_entity.pdbx_description
1 polymer ?
#
loop_
_entity_poly.entity_id
_entity_poly.type
_entity_poly.pdbx_seq_one_letter_code
_entity_poly.pdbx_strand_id
1 'polypeptide(L)'
;VVGNRLHDGHDREVWLQGLCIDSLEWSAGGDRMLHSVPIAIDLWHANCVRLPVHQDFWFGRGGHGQTQSDGGESYRKLVDRIVDECTQRGAYLVLDLHAFGAPMPEHALFWQDAAARYKNNPTVIFELFNEPHDIPWPVWRNGGSLAAGHDDQQVVQNTIKNSGDHSVGMQALVDAVRGTGAMNLIAAGGLGWSYDLSGVVNGYALTDVPGGHGIMYVWHTYPWSHYGMGWQKSVLDAAARFPIFVTEVGNIRRWEDFSFIGKDQQKCEDITTMAWAHDILGLIQQNKLNWTGFSFHPTCGPSVISDWTYTPTSYWGVFVKQALAGQPFVLARVR
;
A
#
# COMPACT_ATOMS: atom_id res chain seq x y z
N VAL A 1 3.09 17.67 3.33
CA VAL A 1 2.37 17.35 4.58
C VAL A 1 2.24 18.59 5.43
N VAL A 2 1.04 18.89 5.95
CA VAL A 2 0.75 19.98 6.89
C VAL A 2 0.00 19.36 8.08
N GLY A 3 0.67 19.26 9.23
CA GLY A 3 0.13 18.54 10.38
C GLY A 3 -0.15 17.07 10.04
N ASN A 4 -1.40 16.64 10.21
CA ASN A 4 -1.85 15.30 9.87
C ASN A 4 -2.66 15.25 8.55
N ARG A 5 -2.46 16.24 7.64
CA ARG A 5 -3.17 16.37 6.36
C ARG A 5 -2.20 16.54 5.19
N LEU A 6 -2.70 16.25 4.00
CA LEU A 6 -2.02 16.57 2.75
C LEU A 6 -2.55 17.89 2.21
N HIS A 7 -1.64 18.73 1.71
CA HIS A 7 -1.97 19.96 0.99
C HIS A 7 -1.25 19.96 -0.35
N ASP A 8 -1.88 20.52 -1.36
CA ASP A 8 -1.25 20.76 -2.68
C ASP A 8 -0.35 22.01 -2.66
N GLY A 9 0.27 22.33 -3.79
CA GLY A 9 1.13 23.51 -3.94
C GLY A 9 0.40 24.86 -3.81
N HIS A 10 -0.92 24.86 -3.68
CA HIS A 10 -1.76 26.04 -3.43
C HIS A 10 -2.36 26.05 -2.02
N ASP A 11 -1.83 25.25 -1.12
CA ASP A 11 -2.28 25.07 0.28
C ASP A 11 -3.74 24.60 0.41
N ARG A 12 -4.26 23.91 -0.59
CA ARG A 12 -5.58 23.27 -0.53
C ARG A 12 -5.45 21.85 0.00
N GLU A 13 -6.30 21.48 0.97
CA GLU A 13 -6.33 20.11 1.48
C GLU A 13 -6.64 19.12 0.35
N VAL A 14 -5.83 18.06 0.28
CA VAL A 14 -5.98 16.96 -0.66
C VAL A 14 -6.38 15.71 0.12
N TRP A 15 -7.45 15.06 -0.30
CA TRP A 15 -7.87 13.78 0.22
C TRP A 15 -7.80 12.72 -0.88
N LEU A 16 -6.84 11.82 -0.75
CA LEU A 16 -6.61 10.76 -1.73
C LEU A 16 -7.61 9.64 -1.52
N GLN A 17 -8.35 9.29 -2.57
CA GLN A 17 -9.35 8.24 -2.60
C GLN A 17 -9.21 7.47 -3.92
N GLY A 18 -9.01 6.17 -3.85
CA GLY A 18 -8.72 5.45 -5.07
C GLY A 18 -8.81 3.94 -5.00
N LEU A 19 -8.07 3.31 -5.90
CA LEU A 19 -8.10 1.88 -6.12
C LEU A 19 -6.68 1.32 -6.24
N CYS A 20 -6.47 0.14 -5.66
CA CYS A 20 -5.27 -0.65 -5.88
C CYS A 20 -5.45 -1.44 -7.17
N ILE A 21 -4.55 -1.24 -8.13
CA ILE A 21 -4.55 -1.95 -9.42
C ILE A 21 -3.37 -2.91 -9.42
N ASP A 22 -3.69 -4.16 -9.14
CA ASP A 22 -2.72 -5.25 -8.94
C ASP A 22 -2.35 -5.91 -10.26
N SER A 23 -1.36 -6.72 -10.19
CA SER A 23 -0.78 -7.74 -11.06
C SER A 23 0.68 -7.49 -11.48
N LEU A 24 1.22 -6.27 -11.36
CA LEU A 24 2.64 -6.06 -11.66
C LEU A 24 3.58 -6.61 -10.57
N GLU A 25 3.09 -6.94 -9.41
CA GLU A 25 3.83 -7.61 -8.34
C GLU A 25 4.04 -9.11 -8.61
N TRP A 26 3.20 -9.73 -9.47
CA TRP A 26 3.37 -11.16 -9.87
C TRP A 26 3.50 -11.37 -11.37
N SER A 27 3.32 -10.35 -12.21
CA SER A 27 3.37 -10.46 -13.66
C SER A 27 4.19 -9.33 -14.27
N ALA A 28 5.22 -9.68 -15.05
CA ALA A 28 6.03 -8.68 -15.75
C ALA A 28 5.26 -7.90 -16.83
N GLY A 29 4.14 -8.44 -17.33
CA GLY A 29 3.28 -7.79 -18.33
C GLY A 29 2.03 -7.13 -17.74
N GLY A 30 1.68 -7.47 -16.50
CA GLY A 30 0.44 -7.06 -15.86
C GLY A 30 -0.83 -7.55 -16.57
N ASP A 31 -1.96 -7.39 -15.90
CA ASP A 31 -3.28 -7.78 -16.39
C ASP A 31 -4.13 -6.54 -16.67
N ARG A 32 -4.28 -6.18 -17.94
CA ARG A 32 -5.10 -5.04 -18.40
C ARG A 32 -4.82 -3.69 -17.73
N MET A 33 -3.58 -3.46 -17.22
CA MET A 33 -3.21 -2.28 -16.44
C MET A 33 -3.65 -0.96 -17.10
N LEU A 34 -3.26 -0.76 -18.35
CA LEU A 34 -3.57 0.47 -19.13
C LEU A 34 -5.05 0.61 -19.50
N HIS A 35 -5.85 -0.41 -19.26
CA HIS A 35 -7.30 -0.34 -19.39
C HIS A 35 -7.99 -0.06 -18.07
N SER A 36 -7.48 -0.66 -16.98
CA SER A 36 -8.02 -0.50 -15.62
C SER A 36 -7.83 0.90 -15.07
N VAL A 37 -6.68 1.54 -15.33
CA VAL A 37 -6.35 2.88 -14.81
C VAL A 37 -7.35 3.95 -15.28
N PRO A 38 -7.64 4.12 -16.58
CA PRO A 38 -8.67 5.07 -17.01
C PRO A 38 -10.04 4.80 -16.40
N ILE A 39 -10.44 3.53 -16.31
CA ILE A 39 -11.74 3.16 -15.72
C ILE A 39 -11.81 3.52 -14.24
N ALA A 40 -10.74 3.27 -13.49
CA ALA A 40 -10.67 3.65 -12.08
C ALA A 40 -10.83 5.17 -11.90
N ILE A 41 -10.18 5.97 -12.74
CA ILE A 41 -10.20 7.43 -12.62
C ILE A 41 -11.50 8.01 -13.22
N ASP A 42 -11.79 7.70 -14.47
CA ASP A 42 -12.85 8.38 -15.24
C ASP A 42 -14.26 7.88 -14.87
N LEU A 43 -14.40 6.58 -14.51
CA LEU A 43 -15.72 5.97 -14.25
C LEU A 43 -15.97 5.63 -12.78
N TRP A 44 -14.92 5.44 -11.99
CA TRP A 44 -15.06 5.19 -10.56
C TRP A 44 -14.68 6.39 -9.69
N HIS A 45 -14.25 7.50 -10.32
CA HIS A 45 -13.91 8.77 -9.68
C HIS A 45 -12.73 8.68 -8.69
N ALA A 46 -11.82 7.72 -8.91
CA ALA A 46 -10.58 7.66 -8.16
C ALA A 46 -9.70 8.87 -8.49
N ASN A 47 -9.17 9.55 -7.48
CA ASN A 47 -8.16 10.60 -7.68
C ASN A 47 -6.74 10.10 -7.40
N CYS A 48 -6.61 8.83 -7.02
CA CYS A 48 -5.33 8.18 -6.89
C CYS A 48 -5.42 6.68 -7.28
N VAL A 49 -4.31 6.16 -7.77
CA VAL A 49 -4.12 4.74 -8.10
C VAL A 49 -2.93 4.23 -7.32
N ARG A 50 -3.09 3.12 -6.60
CA ARG A 50 -1.96 2.38 -6.03
C ARG A 50 -1.52 1.32 -7.03
N LEU A 51 -0.21 1.24 -7.27
CA LEU A 51 0.41 0.33 -8.22
C LEU A 51 1.48 -0.49 -7.51
N PRO A 52 1.17 -1.72 -7.09
CA PRO A 52 2.15 -2.67 -6.60
C PRO A 52 3.13 -3.08 -7.70
N VAL A 53 4.45 -3.03 -7.40
CA VAL A 53 5.51 -3.46 -8.31
C VAL A 53 6.52 -4.36 -7.59
N HIS A 54 7.22 -5.19 -8.35
CA HIS A 54 8.20 -6.12 -7.81
C HIS A 54 9.61 -5.77 -8.29
N GLN A 55 10.59 -5.70 -7.35
CA GLN A 55 11.97 -5.34 -7.66
C GLN A 55 12.65 -6.30 -8.64
N ASP A 56 12.30 -7.58 -8.63
CA ASP A 56 12.90 -8.55 -9.55
C ASP A 56 12.48 -8.30 -10.99
N PHE A 57 11.21 -7.99 -11.23
CA PHE A 57 10.75 -7.56 -12.55
C PHE A 57 11.35 -6.20 -12.96
N TRP A 58 11.49 -5.29 -11.99
CA TRP A 58 12.10 -3.99 -12.24
C TRP A 58 13.53 -4.09 -12.77
N PHE A 59 14.35 -4.99 -12.18
CA PHE A 59 15.72 -5.22 -12.58
C PHE A 59 15.92 -6.34 -13.60
N GLY A 60 14.85 -6.92 -14.13
CA GLY A 60 14.91 -7.96 -15.15
C GLY A 60 15.46 -9.30 -14.67
N ARG A 61 15.42 -9.54 -13.35
CA ARG A 61 15.88 -10.79 -12.75
C ARG A 61 14.90 -11.95 -12.95
N GLY A 62 13.71 -11.63 -13.44
CA GLY A 62 12.59 -12.55 -13.50
C GLY A 62 11.96 -12.76 -12.11
N GLY A 63 10.82 -13.40 -12.08
CA GLY A 63 10.11 -13.75 -10.86
C GLY A 63 8.88 -14.58 -11.22
N HIS A 64 8.30 -15.31 -10.28
CA HIS A 64 7.10 -16.12 -10.53
C HIS A 64 7.21 -17.03 -11.78
N GLY A 65 8.39 -17.57 -12.05
CA GLY A 65 8.65 -18.41 -13.22
C GLY A 65 8.71 -17.68 -14.57
N GLN A 66 8.71 -16.35 -14.58
CA GLN A 66 8.80 -15.53 -15.79
C GLN A 66 10.26 -15.14 -16.06
N THR A 67 10.63 -15.14 -17.34
CA THR A 67 11.98 -14.72 -17.79
C THR A 67 11.88 -13.37 -18.48
N GLN A 68 12.80 -12.45 -18.14
CA GLN A 68 12.94 -11.15 -18.78
C GLN A 68 14.31 -11.07 -19.45
N SER A 69 14.32 -11.01 -20.78
CA SER A 69 15.57 -10.94 -21.56
C SER A 69 16.07 -9.52 -21.80
N ASP A 70 15.28 -8.52 -21.44
CA ASP A 70 15.54 -7.10 -21.69
C ASP A 70 16.02 -6.31 -20.43
N GLY A 71 16.38 -7.02 -19.38
CA GLY A 71 16.83 -6.39 -18.13
C GLY A 71 15.73 -5.55 -17.44
N GLY A 72 14.45 -5.91 -17.61
CA GLY A 72 13.30 -5.23 -17.02
C GLY A 72 12.87 -3.96 -17.74
N GLU A 73 13.42 -3.68 -18.93
CA GLU A 73 13.11 -2.46 -19.68
C GLU A 73 11.64 -2.36 -20.06
N SER A 74 11.04 -3.43 -20.56
CA SER A 74 9.61 -3.47 -20.90
C SER A 74 8.72 -3.26 -19.67
N TYR A 75 9.10 -3.84 -18.54
CA TYR A 75 8.40 -3.64 -17.27
C TYR A 75 8.40 -2.19 -16.83
N ARG A 76 9.59 -1.56 -16.77
CA ARG A 76 9.72 -0.14 -16.42
C ARG A 76 8.96 0.77 -17.38
N LYS A 77 8.98 0.48 -18.70
CA LYS A 77 8.18 1.22 -19.69
C LYS A 77 6.68 1.09 -19.47
N LEU A 78 6.22 -0.08 -19.02
CA LEU A 78 4.81 -0.25 -18.67
C LEU A 78 4.45 0.60 -17.45
N VAL A 79 5.29 0.61 -16.42
CA VAL A 79 5.11 1.49 -15.25
C VAL A 79 5.12 2.97 -15.68
N ASP A 80 6.04 3.41 -16.55
CA ASP A 80 6.06 4.78 -17.09
C ASP A 80 4.72 5.16 -17.74
N ARG A 81 4.18 4.27 -18.58
CA ARG A 81 2.89 4.51 -19.25
C ARG A 81 1.74 4.64 -18.25
N ILE A 82 1.76 3.86 -17.17
CA ILE A 82 0.75 3.94 -16.12
C ILE A 82 0.89 5.27 -15.36
N VAL A 83 2.11 5.69 -15.06
CA VAL A 83 2.40 7.01 -14.45
C VAL A 83 1.87 8.13 -15.34
N ASP A 84 2.14 8.06 -16.65
CA ASP A 84 1.68 9.05 -17.62
C ASP A 84 0.14 9.09 -17.70
N GLU A 85 -0.53 7.93 -17.73
CA GLU A 85 -2.00 7.83 -17.71
C GLU A 85 -2.62 8.51 -16.48
N CYS A 86 -2.06 8.28 -15.29
CA CYS A 86 -2.51 8.94 -14.06
C CYS A 86 -2.25 10.45 -14.13
N THR A 87 -1.05 10.87 -14.49
CA THR A 87 -0.65 12.28 -14.56
C THR A 87 -1.52 13.07 -15.56
N GLN A 88 -1.76 12.53 -16.74
CA GLN A 88 -2.58 13.19 -17.77
C GLN A 88 -4.05 13.36 -17.33
N ARG A 89 -4.54 12.50 -16.45
CA ARG A 89 -5.89 12.59 -15.86
C ARG A 89 -5.94 13.40 -14.57
N GLY A 90 -4.82 13.96 -14.12
CA GLY A 90 -4.74 14.73 -12.87
C GLY A 90 -4.89 13.87 -11.62
N ALA A 91 -4.63 12.56 -11.71
CA ALA A 91 -4.64 11.65 -10.59
C ALA A 91 -3.23 11.40 -10.04
N TYR A 92 -3.14 11.11 -8.74
CA TYR A 92 -1.90 10.67 -8.12
C TYR A 92 -1.65 9.18 -8.35
N LEU A 93 -0.37 8.80 -8.38
CA LEU A 93 0.03 7.41 -8.43
C LEU A 93 0.87 7.08 -7.18
N VAL A 94 0.46 6.06 -6.45
CA VAL A 94 1.25 5.46 -5.36
C VAL A 94 2.03 4.30 -5.96
N LEU A 95 3.33 4.49 -6.11
CA LEU A 95 4.24 3.43 -6.54
C LEU A 95 4.64 2.66 -5.28
N ASP A 96 4.13 1.43 -5.17
CA ASP A 96 4.39 0.56 -4.03
C ASP A 96 5.47 -0.48 -4.37
N LEU A 97 6.54 -0.51 -3.58
CA LEU A 97 7.43 -1.66 -3.56
C LEU A 97 6.77 -2.79 -2.79
N HIS A 98 6.19 -3.75 -3.53
CA HIS A 98 5.36 -4.82 -2.96
C HIS A 98 6.21 -5.92 -2.33
N ALA A 99 6.90 -5.55 -1.26
CA ALA A 99 7.77 -6.40 -0.48
C ALA A 99 7.22 -6.63 0.94
N PHE A 100 7.68 -7.70 1.60
CA PHE A 100 7.16 -8.16 2.89
C PHE A 100 8.31 -8.43 3.87
N GLY A 101 8.01 -8.52 5.17
CA GLY A 101 8.98 -8.87 6.21
C GLY A 101 9.86 -7.69 6.61
N ALA A 102 11.14 -7.72 6.26
CA ALA A 102 12.12 -6.71 6.64
C ALA A 102 12.71 -5.96 5.45
N PRO A 103 12.89 -4.63 5.53
CA PRO A 103 13.62 -3.87 4.51
C PRO A 103 15.06 -4.34 4.36
N MET A 104 15.45 -4.77 3.15
CA MET A 104 16.77 -5.30 2.83
C MET A 104 17.56 -4.35 1.92
N PRO A 105 18.89 -4.50 1.78
CA PRO A 105 19.71 -3.63 0.94
C PRO A 105 19.21 -3.49 -0.51
N GLU A 106 18.66 -4.54 -1.09
CA GLU A 106 18.12 -4.49 -2.46
C GLU A 106 16.90 -3.59 -2.61
N HIS A 107 16.09 -3.41 -1.55
CA HIS A 107 14.98 -2.49 -1.54
C HIS A 107 15.45 -1.03 -1.56
N ALA A 108 16.58 -0.74 -0.92
CA ALA A 108 17.24 0.57 -1.04
C ALA A 108 17.76 0.81 -2.47
N LEU A 109 18.33 -0.20 -3.13
CA LEU A 109 18.76 -0.11 -4.54
C LEU A 109 17.56 0.12 -5.47
N PHE A 110 16.43 -0.54 -5.22
CA PHE A 110 15.21 -0.28 -5.98
C PHE A 110 14.79 1.20 -5.87
N TRP A 111 14.80 1.76 -4.65
CA TRP A 111 14.41 3.15 -4.45
C TRP A 111 15.40 4.16 -5.01
N GLN A 112 16.68 3.85 -5.05
CA GLN A 112 17.68 4.69 -5.74
C GLN A 112 17.37 4.82 -7.24
N ASP A 113 16.92 3.75 -7.88
CA ASP A 113 16.57 3.76 -9.31
C ASP A 113 15.18 4.37 -9.55
N ALA A 114 14.13 3.85 -8.88
CA ALA A 114 12.76 4.28 -9.08
C ALA A 114 12.53 5.75 -8.69
N ALA A 115 13.09 6.20 -7.57
CA ALA A 115 12.95 7.60 -7.14
C ALA A 115 13.72 8.55 -8.09
N ALA A 116 14.91 8.18 -8.56
CA ALA A 116 15.63 8.97 -9.57
C ALA A 116 14.81 9.13 -10.86
N ARG A 117 14.07 8.07 -11.26
CA ARG A 117 13.23 8.07 -12.47
C ARG A 117 12.04 9.02 -12.34
N TYR A 118 11.38 9.08 -11.17
CA TYR A 118 10.12 9.83 -11.01
C TYR A 118 10.25 11.11 -10.16
N LYS A 119 11.46 11.51 -9.74
CA LYS A 119 11.66 12.68 -8.87
C LYS A 119 11.10 14.01 -9.38
N ASN A 120 10.94 14.13 -10.69
CA ASN A 120 10.41 15.34 -11.32
C ASN A 120 8.89 15.29 -11.54
N ASN A 121 8.23 14.19 -11.17
CA ASN A 121 6.79 14.07 -11.25
C ASN A 121 6.18 14.11 -9.84
N PRO A 122 5.63 15.26 -9.40
CA PRO A 122 5.11 15.42 -8.03
C PRO A 122 3.81 14.66 -7.78
N THR A 123 3.19 14.06 -8.81
CA THR A 123 1.99 13.24 -8.64
C THR A 123 2.32 11.79 -8.25
N VAL A 124 3.60 11.40 -8.30
CA VAL A 124 4.06 10.07 -7.86
C VAL A 124 4.40 10.12 -6.37
N ILE A 125 3.77 9.24 -5.60
CA ILE A 125 3.99 9.01 -4.18
C ILE A 125 4.77 7.70 -4.05
N PHE A 126 5.79 7.65 -3.19
CA PHE A 126 6.62 6.47 -3.00
C PHE A 126 6.20 5.71 -1.74
N GLU A 127 5.55 4.57 -1.90
CA GLU A 127 5.24 3.64 -0.82
C GLU A 127 6.42 2.68 -0.65
N LEU A 128 7.21 2.93 0.40
CA LEU A 128 8.57 2.38 0.53
C LEU A 128 8.61 0.87 0.63
N PHE A 129 7.58 0.26 1.23
CA PHE A 129 7.55 -1.16 1.54
C PHE A 129 6.13 -1.57 1.92
N ASN A 130 5.56 -2.54 1.23
CA ASN A 130 4.17 -2.94 1.35
C ASN A 130 3.78 -3.38 2.77
N GLU A 131 4.37 -4.45 3.26
CA GLU A 131 3.95 -5.07 4.53
C GLU A 131 5.11 -5.52 5.41
N PRO A 132 5.68 -4.63 6.23
CA PRO A 132 6.66 -5.01 7.25
C PRO A 132 6.03 -5.87 8.35
N HIS A 133 6.69 -6.98 8.72
CA HIS A 133 6.24 -7.87 9.79
C HIS A 133 7.39 -8.67 10.41
N ASP A 134 7.12 -9.31 11.56
CA ASP A 134 8.02 -10.22 12.27
C ASP A 134 9.39 -9.62 12.65
N ILE A 135 9.46 -8.31 12.75
CA ILE A 135 10.61 -7.56 13.25
C ILE A 135 10.19 -6.59 14.35
N PRO A 136 11.07 -6.24 15.29
CA PRO A 136 10.73 -5.22 16.28
C PRO A 136 10.87 -3.80 15.73
N TRP A 137 10.20 -2.84 16.33
CA TRP A 137 10.22 -1.42 15.94
C TRP A 137 11.62 -0.80 15.78
N PRO A 138 12.63 -1.11 16.65
CA PRO A 138 14.00 -0.63 16.42
C PRO A 138 14.60 -1.09 15.12
N VAL A 139 14.37 -2.35 14.71
CA VAL A 139 14.82 -2.91 13.44
C VAL A 139 14.02 -2.33 12.28
N TRP A 140 12.69 -2.21 12.44
CA TRP A 140 11.84 -1.55 11.46
C TRP A 140 12.36 -0.17 11.08
N ARG A 141 12.73 0.65 12.08
CA ARG A 141 13.18 2.02 11.82
C ARG A 141 14.64 2.10 11.36
N ASN A 142 15.54 1.47 12.14
CA ASN A 142 16.98 1.73 12.03
C ASN A 142 17.76 0.59 11.35
N GLY A 143 17.08 -0.51 11.02
CA GLY A 143 17.76 -1.73 10.62
C GLY A 143 18.37 -2.49 11.79
N GLY A 144 18.97 -3.61 11.49
CA GLY A 144 19.61 -4.48 12.46
C GLY A 144 19.64 -5.92 12.01
N SER A 145 20.33 -6.78 12.80
CA SER A 145 20.41 -8.21 12.50
C SER A 145 19.06 -8.88 12.67
N LEU A 146 18.70 -9.73 11.71
CA LEU A 146 17.51 -10.56 11.73
C LEU A 146 17.80 -11.87 12.46
N ALA A 147 16.80 -12.43 13.14
CA ALA A 147 16.94 -13.73 13.79
C ALA A 147 17.18 -14.82 12.73
N ALA A 148 18.02 -15.80 13.07
CA ALA A 148 18.21 -16.96 12.19
C ALA A 148 16.86 -17.67 11.99
N GLY A 149 16.52 -17.95 10.74
CA GLY A 149 15.22 -18.52 10.38
C GLY A 149 14.06 -17.52 10.34
N HIS A 150 14.32 -16.22 10.46
CA HIS A 150 13.35 -15.19 10.13
C HIS A 150 12.98 -15.36 8.65
N ASP A 151 11.77 -15.84 8.45
CA ASP A 151 11.24 -16.17 7.15
C ASP A 151 10.19 -15.10 6.83
N ASP A 152 10.52 -14.20 5.91
CA ASP A 152 9.45 -13.43 5.35
C ASP A 152 8.58 -14.39 4.52
N GLN A 153 7.29 -14.27 4.60
CA GLN A 153 6.37 -15.14 3.82
C GLN A 153 6.56 -15.05 2.31
N GLN A 154 7.50 -14.24 1.85
CA GLN A 154 7.93 -14.20 0.47
C GLN A 154 8.70 -15.44 0.02
N VAL A 155 9.06 -16.33 0.91
CA VAL A 155 9.44 -17.68 0.53
C VAL A 155 8.37 -18.34 -0.37
N VAL A 156 7.10 -18.01 -0.18
CA VAL A 156 6.02 -18.38 -1.09
C VAL A 156 6.20 -17.75 -2.49
N GLN A 157 6.95 -16.66 -2.58
CA GLN A 157 7.17 -15.89 -3.81
C GLN A 157 8.63 -15.90 -4.31
N ASN A 158 9.48 -16.78 -3.81
CA ASN A 158 10.89 -16.92 -4.19
C ASN A 158 11.81 -15.75 -3.89
N THR A 159 11.48 -14.89 -2.96
CA THR A 159 12.37 -13.83 -2.53
C THR A 159 13.10 -14.19 -1.25
N ILE A 160 14.36 -14.02 -1.26
CA ILE A 160 15.43 -14.03 -0.26
C ILE A 160 15.06 -14.61 1.11
N LYS A 161 15.64 -15.75 1.44
CA LYS A 161 15.71 -16.25 2.82
C LYS A 161 16.58 -15.32 3.65
N ASN A 162 15.96 -14.56 4.52
CA ASN A 162 16.63 -13.63 5.44
C ASN A 162 17.33 -14.31 6.63
N SER A 163 17.74 -15.56 6.51
CA SER A 163 18.39 -16.27 7.61
C SER A 163 19.78 -15.69 7.91
N GLY A 164 19.87 -14.92 8.98
CA GLY A 164 21.11 -14.30 9.45
C GLY A 164 21.50 -13.00 8.75
N ASP A 165 20.66 -12.43 7.91
CA ASP A 165 20.90 -11.20 7.18
C ASP A 165 20.63 -9.95 8.05
N HIS A 166 20.98 -8.79 7.51
CA HIS A 166 20.86 -7.50 8.17
C HIS A 166 19.84 -6.62 7.43
N SER A 167 18.76 -6.25 8.12
CA SER A 167 17.81 -5.26 7.62
C SER A 167 18.44 -3.88 7.59
N VAL A 168 18.16 -3.11 6.55
CA VAL A 168 18.56 -1.70 6.47
C VAL A 168 17.61 -0.78 7.24
N GLY A 169 16.39 -1.20 7.48
CA GLY A 169 15.33 -0.43 8.12
C GLY A 169 14.67 0.60 7.18
N MET A 170 13.51 1.08 7.60
CA MET A 170 12.70 2.02 6.79
C MET A 170 13.37 3.39 6.63
N GLN A 171 14.15 3.85 7.63
CA GLN A 171 14.86 5.13 7.49
C GLN A 171 15.88 5.09 6.33
N ALA A 172 16.58 3.98 6.13
CA ALA A 172 17.49 3.84 5.02
C ALA A 172 16.77 3.87 3.65
N LEU A 173 15.50 3.42 3.58
CA LEU A 173 14.71 3.55 2.35
C LEU A 173 14.31 5.02 2.10
N VAL A 174 13.96 5.78 3.15
CA VAL A 174 13.77 7.24 3.05
C VAL A 174 15.04 7.91 2.52
N ASP A 175 16.18 7.56 3.12
CA ASP A 175 17.48 8.15 2.76
C ASP A 175 17.87 7.78 1.32
N ALA A 176 17.54 6.56 0.86
CA ALA A 176 17.77 6.13 -0.52
C ALA A 176 16.95 6.96 -1.52
N VAL A 177 15.68 7.22 -1.22
CA VAL A 177 14.81 8.11 -2.02
C VAL A 177 15.40 9.52 -2.05
N ARG A 178 15.67 10.10 -0.88
CA ARG A 178 16.15 11.48 -0.74
C ARG A 178 17.53 11.70 -1.33
N GLY A 179 18.41 10.68 -1.28
CA GLY A 179 19.73 10.67 -1.90
C GLY A 179 19.71 10.85 -3.43
N THR A 180 18.59 10.57 -4.09
CA THR A 180 18.39 10.84 -5.54
C THR A 180 18.07 12.30 -5.85
N GLY A 181 17.76 13.10 -4.83
CA GLY A 181 17.20 14.45 -4.95
C GLY A 181 15.69 14.46 -5.11
N ALA A 182 15.01 13.31 -4.99
CA ALA A 182 13.53 13.25 -5.03
C ALA A 182 12.94 13.83 -3.74
N MET A 183 12.01 14.78 -3.89
CA MET A 183 11.27 15.41 -2.78
C MET A 183 9.82 14.93 -2.69
N ASN A 184 9.43 13.99 -3.52
CA ASN A 184 8.09 13.41 -3.56
C ASN A 184 7.61 12.97 -2.16
N LEU A 185 6.29 12.96 -1.98
CA LEU A 185 5.66 12.42 -0.78
C LEU A 185 6.03 10.95 -0.61
N ILE A 186 6.37 10.57 0.61
CA ILE A 186 6.71 9.20 1.00
C ILE A 186 5.57 8.61 1.82
N ALA A 187 5.29 7.32 1.62
CA ALA A 187 4.38 6.53 2.43
C ALA A 187 5.14 5.32 3.02
N ALA A 188 4.98 5.06 4.32
CA ALA A 188 5.75 4.03 5.04
C ALA A 188 4.82 3.14 5.85
N GLY A 189 4.83 1.83 5.55
CA GLY A 189 4.04 0.82 6.22
C GLY A 189 4.46 0.60 7.68
N GLY A 190 3.48 0.44 8.58
CA GLY A 190 3.73 0.03 9.96
C GLY A 190 4.12 -1.43 10.10
N LEU A 191 4.16 -1.96 11.32
CA LEU A 191 4.40 -3.38 11.57
C LEU A 191 3.13 -4.21 11.51
N GLY A 192 3.29 -5.54 11.63
CA GLY A 192 2.17 -6.48 11.63
C GLY A 192 1.38 -6.43 10.31
N TRP A 193 2.08 -6.55 9.17
CA TRP A 193 1.49 -6.45 7.84
C TRP A 193 0.86 -5.06 7.61
N SER A 194 1.60 -4.01 7.95
CA SER A 194 1.16 -2.62 7.92
C SER A 194 -0.09 -2.28 8.77
N TYR A 195 -0.48 -3.17 9.70
CA TYR A 195 -1.64 -2.93 10.57
C TYR A 195 -1.31 -2.12 11.83
N ASP A 196 -0.13 -2.28 12.40
CA ASP A 196 0.28 -1.63 13.66
C ASP A 196 1.07 -0.34 13.39
N LEU A 197 0.49 0.81 13.73
CA LEU A 197 1.16 2.12 13.73
C LEU A 197 1.55 2.60 15.13
N SER A 198 1.40 1.78 16.16
CA SER A 198 1.65 2.20 17.55
C SER A 198 3.08 2.66 17.79
N GLY A 199 4.07 2.06 17.14
CA GLY A 199 5.47 2.45 17.28
C GLY A 199 5.76 3.85 16.75
N VAL A 200 5.03 4.28 15.71
CA VAL A 200 5.21 5.62 15.12
C VAL A 200 4.94 6.72 16.15
N VAL A 201 3.91 6.55 16.99
CA VAL A 201 3.60 7.50 18.07
C VAL A 201 4.47 7.31 19.31
N ASN A 202 5.19 6.20 19.41
CA ASN A 202 6.05 5.83 20.53
C ASN A 202 7.56 5.99 20.23
N GLY A 203 7.92 6.92 19.33
CA GLY A 203 9.31 7.33 19.11
C GLY A 203 10.00 6.70 17.90
N TYR A 204 9.30 5.91 17.10
CA TYR A 204 9.84 5.31 15.87
C TYR A 204 9.42 6.03 14.59
N ALA A 205 8.87 7.24 14.68
CA ALA A 205 8.58 8.05 13.49
C ALA A 205 9.85 8.28 12.65
N LEU A 206 9.68 8.22 11.32
CA LEU A 206 10.76 8.46 10.37
C LEU A 206 11.06 9.95 10.26
N THR A 207 12.28 10.26 9.87
CA THR A 207 12.76 11.62 9.70
C THR A 207 12.87 11.94 8.21
N ASP A 208 12.26 13.04 7.79
CA ASP A 208 12.43 13.57 6.43
C ASP A 208 13.53 14.63 6.37
N VAL A 209 14.05 14.88 5.16
CA VAL A 209 15.02 15.95 4.92
C VAL A 209 14.31 17.31 4.81
N PRO A 210 15.00 18.43 5.11
CA PRO A 210 14.47 19.75 4.83
C PRO A 210 14.10 19.90 3.34
N GLY A 211 12.88 20.38 3.09
CA GLY A 211 12.33 20.53 1.74
C GLY A 211 11.66 19.28 1.16
N GLY A 212 11.72 18.14 1.82
CA GLY A 212 10.91 16.98 1.49
C GLY A 212 9.40 17.29 1.65
N HIS A 213 8.58 16.68 0.80
CA HIS A 213 7.13 16.89 0.87
C HIS A 213 6.46 16.19 2.07
N GLY A 214 7.25 15.44 2.85
CA GLY A 214 6.84 14.79 4.08
C GLY A 214 6.64 13.29 3.94
N ILE A 215 6.33 12.69 5.08
CA ILE A 215 6.09 11.25 5.23
C ILE A 215 4.69 11.04 5.79
N MET A 216 3.93 10.16 5.15
CA MET A 216 2.68 9.62 5.67
C MET A 216 2.88 8.17 6.08
N TYR A 217 2.02 7.66 6.96
CA TYR A 217 2.11 6.28 7.40
C TYR A 217 1.01 5.43 6.81
N VAL A 218 1.38 4.24 6.37
CA VAL A 218 0.47 3.31 5.72
C VAL A 218 -0.14 2.36 6.73
N TRP A 219 -1.45 2.15 6.58
CA TRP A 219 -2.22 1.20 7.35
C TRP A 219 -2.98 0.26 6.42
N HIS A 220 -2.80 -1.06 6.59
CA HIS A 220 -3.57 -2.09 5.90
C HIS A 220 -4.62 -2.66 6.84
N THR A 221 -5.84 -2.83 6.38
CA THR A 221 -6.90 -3.37 7.23
C THR A 221 -7.91 -4.19 6.46
N TYR A 222 -8.21 -5.32 7.05
CA TYR A 222 -9.15 -6.31 6.55
C TYR A 222 -10.00 -6.84 7.71
N PRO A 223 -11.12 -7.54 7.48
CA PRO A 223 -11.92 -8.09 8.57
C PRO A 223 -11.17 -9.04 9.53
N TRP A 224 -10.06 -9.62 9.06
CA TRP A 224 -9.18 -10.51 9.86
C TRP A 224 -8.01 -9.80 10.53
N SER A 225 -7.73 -8.54 10.17
CA SER A 225 -6.61 -7.79 10.71
C SER A 225 -6.98 -7.23 12.08
N HIS A 226 -6.48 -7.84 13.14
CA HIS A 226 -6.69 -7.33 14.51
C HIS A 226 -5.48 -7.55 15.42
N TYR A 227 -4.68 -8.57 15.20
CA TYR A 227 -3.41 -8.83 15.93
C TYR A 227 -3.44 -8.47 17.43
N GLY A 228 -4.60 -8.68 18.10
CA GLY A 228 -4.81 -8.28 19.50
C GLY A 228 -4.93 -6.77 19.74
N MET A 229 -5.08 -5.96 18.69
CA MET A 229 -5.10 -4.49 18.76
C MET A 229 -6.29 -3.94 17.96
N GLY A 230 -7.12 -3.12 18.59
CA GLY A 230 -8.23 -2.44 17.91
C GLY A 230 -7.78 -1.19 17.12
N TRP A 231 -8.69 -0.65 16.32
CA TRP A 231 -8.43 0.51 15.43
C TRP A 231 -7.97 1.76 16.18
N GLN A 232 -8.37 1.94 17.46
CA GLN A 232 -7.89 3.08 18.25
C GLN A 232 -6.36 3.07 18.33
N LYS A 233 -5.75 1.96 18.72
CA LYS A 233 -4.30 1.85 18.90
C LYS A 233 -3.56 1.60 17.60
N SER A 234 -4.16 0.84 16.69
CA SER A 234 -3.50 0.46 15.45
C SER A 234 -3.35 1.64 14.49
N VAL A 235 -4.31 2.58 14.46
CA VAL A 235 -4.30 3.68 13.49
C VAL A 235 -4.73 5.03 14.04
N LEU A 236 -5.79 5.14 14.90
CA LEU A 236 -6.36 6.46 15.24
C LEU A 236 -5.42 7.32 16.09
N ASP A 237 -4.64 6.70 17.00
CA ASP A 237 -3.65 7.42 17.79
C ASP A 237 -2.54 8.03 16.88
N ALA A 238 -2.18 7.34 15.79
CA ALA A 238 -1.26 7.86 14.78
C ALA A 238 -1.92 8.92 13.90
N ALA A 239 -3.17 8.72 13.48
CA ALA A 239 -3.93 9.65 12.64
C ALA A 239 -4.14 11.02 13.31
N ALA A 240 -4.12 11.09 14.63
CA ALA A 240 -4.16 12.34 15.38
C ALA A 240 -2.91 13.22 15.19
N ARG A 241 -1.79 12.65 14.72
CA ARG A 241 -0.48 13.31 14.63
C ARG A 241 0.08 13.36 13.22
N PHE A 242 -0.19 12.33 12.42
CA PHE A 242 0.42 12.11 11.10
C PHE A 242 -0.65 11.88 10.04
N PRO A 243 -0.39 12.24 8.78
CA PRO A 243 -1.27 11.83 7.70
C PRO A 243 -1.19 10.31 7.52
N ILE A 244 -2.35 9.68 7.43
CA ILE A 244 -2.48 8.23 7.25
C ILE A 244 -2.96 7.92 5.85
N PHE A 245 -2.40 6.86 5.28
CA PHE A 245 -2.87 6.26 4.05
C PHE A 245 -3.26 4.79 4.26
N VAL A 246 -4.53 4.49 4.11
CA VAL A 246 -5.03 3.11 4.08
C VAL A 246 -4.84 2.59 2.66
N THR A 247 -3.61 2.17 2.33
CA THR A 247 -3.27 1.78 0.95
C THR A 247 -3.86 0.43 0.56
N GLU A 248 -4.21 -0.39 1.56
CA GLU A 248 -5.02 -1.59 1.35
C GLU A 248 -6.18 -1.63 2.35
N VAL A 249 -7.39 -1.65 1.82
CA VAL A 249 -8.60 -1.96 2.57
C VAL A 249 -9.50 -2.82 1.72
N GLY A 250 -9.92 -3.95 2.26
CA GLY A 250 -10.75 -4.90 1.54
C GLY A 250 -11.71 -5.66 2.44
N ASN A 251 -12.89 -5.98 1.91
CA ASN A 251 -13.89 -6.79 2.60
C ASN A 251 -14.09 -8.13 1.90
N ILE A 252 -14.36 -9.19 2.66
CA ILE A 252 -14.59 -10.54 2.14
C ILE A 252 -16.08 -10.87 2.11
N ARG A 253 -16.46 -11.79 1.23
CA ARG A 253 -17.81 -12.31 1.17
C ARG A 253 -18.06 -13.33 2.28
N ARG A 254 -17.09 -14.26 2.46
CA ARG A 254 -17.13 -15.35 3.43
C ARG A 254 -15.70 -15.73 3.81
N TRP A 255 -15.55 -16.27 4.99
CA TRP A 255 -14.25 -16.75 5.48
C TRP A 255 -13.67 -17.87 4.64
N GLU A 256 -14.52 -18.75 4.13
CA GLU A 256 -14.11 -19.91 3.32
C GLU A 256 -13.48 -19.50 1.98
N ASP A 257 -13.71 -18.26 1.54
CA ASP A 257 -13.10 -17.74 0.31
C ASP A 257 -11.59 -17.47 0.47
N PHE A 258 -11.06 -17.52 1.71
CA PHE A 258 -9.65 -17.23 2.03
C PHE A 258 -9.02 -18.32 2.89
N SER A 259 -8.44 -19.32 2.24
CA SER A 259 -7.84 -20.49 2.90
C SER A 259 -6.59 -20.18 3.73
N PHE A 260 -5.93 -19.03 3.49
CA PHE A 260 -4.75 -18.61 4.24
C PHE A 260 -5.10 -17.97 5.60
N ILE A 261 -6.39 -17.61 5.83
CA ILE A 261 -6.80 -17.05 7.12
C ILE A 261 -6.83 -18.18 8.16
N GLY A 262 -6.01 -18.06 9.19
CA GLY A 262 -5.94 -19.04 10.27
C GLY A 262 -7.28 -19.23 10.99
N LYS A 263 -7.54 -20.47 11.47
CA LYS A 263 -8.79 -20.79 12.19
C LYS A 263 -9.03 -19.91 13.42
N ASP A 264 -7.99 -19.42 14.06
CA ASP A 264 -8.10 -18.54 15.21
C ASP A 264 -8.52 -17.12 14.85
N GLN A 265 -8.15 -16.66 13.65
CA GLN A 265 -8.61 -15.39 13.08
C GLN A 265 -10.07 -15.48 12.59
N GLN A 266 -10.54 -16.67 12.21
CA GLN A 266 -11.92 -16.93 11.81
C GLN A 266 -12.93 -16.84 12.98
N LYS A 267 -12.45 -16.89 14.23
CA LYS A 267 -13.31 -16.80 15.44
C LYS A 267 -13.64 -15.38 15.87
N CYS A 268 -13.22 -14.37 15.13
CA CYS A 268 -13.58 -13.00 15.41
C CYS A 268 -15.11 -12.82 15.23
N GLU A 269 -15.82 -12.69 16.33
CA GLU A 269 -17.30 -12.83 16.44
C GLU A 269 -18.13 -11.78 15.68
N ASP A 270 -17.48 -10.82 15.01
CA ASP A 270 -18.15 -9.61 14.55
C ASP A 270 -18.15 -9.44 13.02
N ILE A 271 -18.08 -10.56 12.31
CA ILE A 271 -17.95 -10.53 10.88
C ILE A 271 -19.27 -10.85 10.19
N THR A 272 -20.20 -9.95 10.39
CA THR A 272 -21.09 -9.68 9.26
C THR A 272 -20.33 -8.71 8.37
N THR A 273 -19.77 -9.22 7.29
CA THR A 273 -18.90 -8.49 6.36
C THR A 273 -19.46 -7.14 5.92
N MET A 274 -20.81 -7.02 5.84
CA MET A 274 -21.50 -5.78 5.52
C MET A 274 -21.32 -4.70 6.59
N ALA A 275 -21.49 -5.04 7.88
CA ALA A 275 -21.30 -4.08 8.98
C ALA A 275 -19.84 -3.62 9.08
N TRP A 276 -18.87 -4.53 8.86
CA TRP A 276 -17.45 -4.17 8.81
C TRP A 276 -17.15 -3.19 7.68
N ALA A 277 -17.68 -3.44 6.46
CA ALA A 277 -17.48 -2.56 5.31
C ALA A 277 -18.02 -1.14 5.56
N HIS A 278 -19.19 -1.03 6.20
CA HIS A 278 -19.76 0.27 6.59
C HIS A 278 -18.91 0.97 7.65
N ASP A 279 -18.48 0.24 8.69
CA ASP A 279 -17.67 0.82 9.78
C ASP A 279 -16.32 1.30 9.27
N ILE A 280 -15.63 0.53 8.42
CA ILE A 280 -14.30 0.93 7.93
C ILE A 280 -14.38 2.13 6.99
N LEU A 281 -15.35 2.17 6.07
CA LEU A 281 -15.54 3.32 5.20
C LEU A 281 -16.00 4.55 6.00
N GLY A 282 -16.85 4.36 7.00
CA GLY A 282 -17.25 5.43 7.93
C GLY A 282 -16.08 5.96 8.74
N LEU A 283 -15.17 5.08 9.23
CA LEU A 283 -13.94 5.48 9.92
C LEU A 283 -13.03 6.32 9.02
N ILE A 284 -12.82 5.85 7.79
CA ILE A 284 -12.00 6.52 6.77
C ILE A 284 -12.55 7.92 6.50
N GLN A 285 -13.85 8.04 6.24
CA GLN A 285 -14.50 9.30 5.93
C GLN A 285 -14.49 10.27 7.13
N GLN A 286 -14.85 9.78 8.31
CA GLN A 286 -14.91 10.61 9.53
C GLN A 286 -13.54 11.20 9.89
N ASN A 287 -12.46 10.45 9.66
CA ASN A 287 -11.10 10.88 10.00
C ASN A 287 -10.34 11.43 8.78
N LYS A 288 -10.97 11.48 7.59
CA LYS A 288 -10.34 11.86 6.33
C LYS A 288 -9.02 11.12 6.08
N LEU A 289 -9.01 9.82 6.33
CA LEU A 289 -7.85 9.00 6.00
C LEU A 289 -7.77 8.84 4.48
N ASN A 290 -6.58 9.01 3.91
CA ASN A 290 -6.37 8.68 2.50
C ASN A 290 -6.55 7.16 2.34
N TRP A 291 -7.05 6.68 1.18
CA TRP A 291 -7.33 5.26 1.05
C TRP A 291 -7.37 4.77 -0.40
N THR A 292 -7.06 3.49 -0.61
CA THR A 292 -7.30 2.75 -1.85
C THR A 292 -8.00 1.43 -1.55
N GLY A 293 -9.09 1.17 -2.27
CA GLY A 293 -9.80 -0.10 -2.18
C GLY A 293 -8.99 -1.22 -2.83
N PHE A 294 -8.73 -2.28 -2.10
CA PHE A 294 -8.07 -3.49 -2.56
C PHE A 294 -9.11 -4.55 -2.93
N SER A 295 -9.07 -5.18 -4.08
CA SER A 295 -8.24 -4.87 -5.23
C SER A 295 -9.09 -4.68 -6.49
N PHE A 296 -8.69 -3.80 -7.41
CA PHE A 296 -9.39 -3.56 -8.68
C PHE A 296 -9.03 -4.60 -9.74
N HIS A 297 -9.11 -5.86 -9.30
CA HIS A 297 -8.80 -7.05 -10.06
C HIS A 297 -9.83 -8.16 -9.76
N PRO A 298 -10.31 -8.93 -10.77
CA PRO A 298 -11.40 -9.89 -10.54
C PRO A 298 -10.98 -11.15 -9.78
N THR A 299 -9.69 -11.48 -9.77
CA THR A 299 -9.17 -12.72 -9.15
C THR A 299 -8.14 -12.47 -8.06
N CYS A 300 -7.74 -11.22 -7.81
CA CYS A 300 -6.96 -10.82 -6.65
C CYS A 300 -7.92 -10.39 -5.53
N GLY A 301 -8.06 -11.21 -4.51
CA GLY A 301 -9.02 -10.95 -3.44
C GLY A 301 -8.42 -10.24 -2.24
N PRO A 302 -9.22 -9.47 -1.53
CA PRO A 302 -10.65 -9.15 -1.70
C PRO A 302 -10.96 -8.28 -2.92
N SER A 303 -11.69 -8.86 -3.89
CA SER A 303 -11.91 -8.21 -5.18
C SER A 303 -12.97 -7.11 -5.12
N VAL A 304 -12.65 -5.95 -5.65
CA VAL A 304 -13.57 -4.83 -5.87
C VAL A 304 -14.46 -5.09 -7.10
N ILE A 305 -13.91 -5.74 -8.12
CA ILE A 305 -14.62 -6.11 -9.35
C ILE A 305 -14.73 -7.63 -9.50
N SER A 306 -15.81 -8.11 -10.10
CA SER A 306 -16.06 -9.54 -10.33
C SER A 306 -15.56 -10.05 -11.68
N ASP A 307 -15.31 -9.14 -12.61
CA ASP A 307 -14.96 -9.45 -14.00
C ASP A 307 -14.27 -8.26 -14.68
N TRP A 308 -13.74 -8.50 -15.88
CA TRP A 308 -13.09 -7.48 -16.69
C TRP A 308 -14.04 -6.56 -17.48
N THR A 309 -15.34 -6.59 -17.16
CA THR A 309 -16.29 -5.52 -17.53
C THR A 309 -16.44 -4.49 -16.38
N TYR A 310 -15.64 -4.67 -15.31
CA TYR A 310 -15.58 -3.82 -14.12
C TYR A 310 -16.89 -3.77 -13.34
N THR A 311 -17.62 -4.89 -13.34
CA THR A 311 -18.81 -5.07 -12.50
C THR A 311 -18.41 -5.08 -11.02
N PRO A 312 -18.97 -4.19 -10.18
CA PRO A 312 -18.65 -4.18 -8.75
C PRO A 312 -19.08 -5.48 -8.06
N THR A 313 -18.25 -6.01 -7.18
CA THR A 313 -18.66 -7.11 -6.31
C THR A 313 -19.71 -6.62 -5.31
N SER A 314 -20.69 -7.47 -5.00
CA SER A 314 -21.82 -7.10 -4.12
C SER A 314 -21.42 -6.91 -2.66
N TYR A 315 -20.34 -7.54 -2.22
CA TYR A 315 -19.86 -7.53 -0.82
C TYR A 315 -18.81 -6.45 -0.53
N TRP A 316 -18.16 -5.88 -1.58
CA TRP A 316 -17.13 -4.86 -1.41
C TRP A 316 -17.20 -3.77 -2.49
N GLY A 317 -17.15 -4.14 -3.77
CA GLY A 317 -17.06 -3.20 -4.88
C GLY A 317 -18.18 -2.17 -4.95
N VAL A 318 -19.41 -2.56 -4.60
CA VAL A 318 -20.54 -1.62 -4.54
C VAL A 318 -20.27 -0.51 -3.53
N PHE A 319 -19.75 -0.84 -2.34
CA PHE A 319 -19.45 0.14 -1.30
C PHE A 319 -18.28 1.03 -1.66
N VAL A 320 -17.22 0.46 -2.26
CA VAL A 320 -16.07 1.23 -2.75
C VAL A 320 -16.52 2.25 -3.80
N LYS A 321 -17.32 1.83 -4.79
CA LYS A 321 -17.83 2.72 -5.82
C LYS A 321 -18.72 3.83 -5.27
N GLN A 322 -19.53 3.52 -4.29
CA GLN A 322 -20.36 4.50 -3.59
C GLN A 322 -19.51 5.50 -2.80
N ALA A 323 -18.49 5.03 -2.07
CA ALA A 323 -17.59 5.88 -1.31
C ALA A 323 -16.80 6.84 -2.22
N LEU A 324 -16.27 6.35 -3.35
CA LEU A 324 -15.59 7.17 -4.36
C LEU A 324 -16.53 8.21 -5.00
N ALA A 325 -17.83 7.90 -5.12
CA ALA A 325 -18.84 8.85 -5.55
C ALA A 325 -19.30 9.84 -4.45
N GLY A 326 -18.65 9.82 -3.28
CA GLY A 326 -18.93 10.74 -2.18
C GLY A 326 -20.14 10.35 -1.32
N GLN A 327 -20.66 9.12 -1.44
CA GLN A 327 -21.73 8.66 -0.58
C GLN A 327 -21.23 8.48 0.86
N PRO A 328 -21.93 9.02 1.88
CA PRO A 328 -21.53 8.88 3.27
C PRO A 328 -21.78 7.48 3.82
N PHE A 329 -20.88 7.01 4.67
CA PHE A 329 -21.00 5.79 5.45
C PHE A 329 -21.02 6.12 6.94
N VAL A 330 -21.88 5.43 7.69
CA VAL A 330 -22.01 5.65 9.13
C VAL A 330 -21.06 4.71 9.86
N LEU A 331 -20.15 5.26 10.63
CA LEU A 331 -19.35 4.50 11.59
C LEU A 331 -20.22 4.17 12.80
N ALA A 332 -20.67 2.93 12.89
CA ALA A 332 -21.45 2.48 14.04
C ALA A 332 -20.55 2.04 15.19
N ARG A 333 -19.35 1.52 14.89
CA ARG A 333 -18.43 0.98 15.90
C ARG A 333 -16.96 1.13 15.46
N VAL A 334 -16.12 1.65 16.35
CA VAL A 334 -14.65 1.53 16.28
C VAL A 334 -14.27 0.15 16.79
N ARG A 335 -13.58 -0.63 15.99
CA ARG A 335 -13.23 -2.04 16.27
C ARG A 335 -11.86 -2.19 16.91
#